data_54eef0ddd97186ca60d9303691ffe0f4
#
_entry.id   54eef0ddd97186ca60d9303691ffe0f4
#
_cell.length_a   1.000
_cell.length_b   1.000
_cell.length_c   1.000
_cell.angle_alpha   90.00
_cell.angle_beta   90.00
_cell.angle_gamma   90.00
#
_symmetry.space_group_name_H-M   'P 1'
#
loop_
_entity.id
_entity.type
_entity.pdbx_description
1 polymer ?
#
loop_
_entity_poly.entity_id
_entity_poly.type
_entity_poly.pdbx_seq_one_letter_code
_entity_poly.pdbx_strand_id
1 'polypeptide(L)'
;MRELNEEQRIAVSHFAGPMLVLAGPGSGKTYTITERIKRLVNEHDVAPGNILVITFTKAAAAEMKQRYLAEGGKGGVQFGTFHAVFFTILKYAYHYSADNIIRDEMKYRILRDLVAESRLEIQDENEFLVDLTAEISRVKGERIELEHYYSPICPGDTFRQIFTKYQHCLEKKRLIDFDDMLVYCYELLEQRPDIRALWQQKYPYILIDEFQDINRVQYETVKLLAQPKNHLFVAGDDDQSIYCLLYTS
;
A
#
# COMPACT_ATOMS: atom_id res chain seq x y z
N MET A 1 -30.39 -12.10 5.54
CA MET A 1 -29.19 -11.89 4.71
C MET A 1 -29.58 -11.00 3.53
N ARG A 2 -28.76 -10.02 3.19
CA ARG A 2 -28.94 -9.19 1.98
C ARG A 2 -28.69 -10.11 0.77
N GLU A 3 -29.57 -10.14 -0.21
CA GLU A 3 -29.32 -10.92 -1.44
C GLU A 3 -28.28 -10.22 -2.32
N LEU A 4 -27.39 -11.01 -2.91
CA LEU A 4 -26.45 -10.54 -3.93
C LEU A 4 -27.19 -10.27 -5.23
N ASN A 5 -26.90 -9.15 -5.88
CA ASN A 5 -27.35 -8.95 -7.27
C ASN A 5 -26.51 -9.83 -8.24
N GLU A 6 -26.81 -9.79 -9.53
CA GLU A 6 -26.20 -10.65 -10.53
C GLU A 6 -24.69 -10.39 -10.65
N GLU A 7 -24.27 -9.14 -10.74
CA GLU A 7 -22.86 -8.72 -10.83
C GLU A 7 -22.08 -9.12 -9.57
N GLN A 8 -22.68 -8.90 -8.40
CA GLN A 8 -22.07 -9.34 -7.14
C GLN A 8 -21.93 -10.86 -7.06
N ARG A 9 -22.90 -11.63 -7.56
CA ARG A 9 -22.79 -13.09 -7.63
C ARG A 9 -21.64 -13.53 -8.51
N ILE A 10 -21.45 -12.90 -9.66
CA ILE A 10 -20.31 -13.16 -10.56
C ILE A 10 -18.99 -12.89 -9.82
N ALA A 11 -18.87 -11.71 -9.19
CA ALA A 11 -17.67 -11.31 -8.46
C ALA A 11 -17.35 -12.25 -7.29
N VAL A 12 -18.36 -12.64 -6.52
CA VAL A 12 -18.22 -13.59 -5.40
C VAL A 12 -17.86 -14.99 -5.88
N SER A 13 -18.39 -15.41 -7.04
CA SER A 13 -18.17 -16.76 -7.58
C SER A 13 -16.83 -16.94 -8.28
N HIS A 14 -16.15 -15.86 -8.64
CA HIS A 14 -14.85 -15.94 -9.30
C HIS A 14 -13.81 -16.60 -8.38
N PHE A 15 -13.30 -17.77 -8.77
CA PHE A 15 -12.41 -18.55 -7.88
C PHE A 15 -10.93 -18.29 -8.17
N ALA A 16 -10.50 -18.34 -9.41
CA ALA A 16 -9.09 -18.35 -9.79
C ALA A 16 -8.74 -17.24 -10.79
N GLY A 17 -7.51 -16.75 -10.71
CA GLY A 17 -7.01 -15.67 -11.56
C GLY A 17 -7.37 -14.28 -11.04
N PRO A 18 -6.98 -13.22 -11.77
CA PRO A 18 -7.23 -11.84 -11.38
C PRO A 18 -8.68 -11.44 -11.68
N MET A 19 -9.21 -10.55 -10.84
CA MET A 19 -10.51 -9.92 -11.03
C MET A 19 -10.50 -8.47 -10.58
N LEU A 20 -10.97 -7.60 -11.45
CA LEU A 20 -11.25 -6.20 -11.15
C LEU A 20 -12.78 -6.00 -11.06
N VAL A 21 -13.22 -5.39 -9.97
CA VAL A 21 -14.60 -4.98 -9.73
C VAL A 21 -14.65 -3.47 -9.68
N LEU A 22 -15.24 -2.86 -10.69
CA LEU A 22 -15.53 -1.43 -10.71
C LEU A 22 -16.93 -1.19 -10.14
N ALA A 23 -17.02 -0.41 -9.09
CA ALA A 23 -18.26 -0.26 -8.36
C ALA A 23 -18.30 1.07 -7.59
N GLY A 24 -19.27 1.91 -7.87
CA GLY A 24 -19.45 3.22 -7.23
C GLY A 24 -19.75 3.17 -5.73
N PRO A 25 -19.89 4.34 -5.09
CA PRO A 25 -20.20 4.44 -3.67
C PRO A 25 -21.52 3.74 -3.34
N GLY A 26 -21.58 3.04 -2.23
CA GLY A 26 -22.81 2.37 -1.79
C GLY A 26 -23.22 1.11 -2.58
N SER A 27 -22.46 0.73 -3.62
CA SER A 27 -22.71 -0.48 -4.43
C SER A 27 -22.58 -1.80 -3.66
N GLY A 28 -21.94 -1.76 -2.48
CA GLY A 28 -21.71 -2.93 -1.65
C GLY A 28 -20.37 -3.61 -1.90
N LYS A 29 -19.32 -2.88 -2.32
CA LYS A 29 -17.94 -3.39 -2.46
C LYS A 29 -17.50 -4.24 -1.27
N THR A 30 -17.56 -3.67 -0.08
CA THR A 30 -17.16 -4.36 1.17
C THR A 30 -17.98 -5.64 1.41
N TYR A 31 -19.29 -5.61 1.11
CA TYR A 31 -20.15 -6.80 1.22
C TYR A 31 -19.74 -7.88 0.21
N THR A 32 -19.45 -7.50 -1.02
CA THR A 32 -18.97 -8.42 -2.06
C THR A 32 -17.64 -9.08 -1.64
N ILE A 33 -16.70 -8.30 -1.09
CA ILE A 33 -15.42 -8.81 -0.57
C ILE A 33 -15.65 -9.82 0.56
N THR A 34 -16.49 -9.50 1.55
CA THR A 34 -16.74 -10.40 2.69
C THR A 34 -17.45 -11.69 2.27
N GLU A 35 -18.42 -11.63 1.37
CA GLU A 35 -19.09 -12.81 0.82
C GLU A 35 -18.13 -13.68 0.00
N ARG A 36 -17.25 -13.06 -0.80
CA ARG A 36 -16.20 -13.79 -1.52
C ARG A 36 -15.28 -14.54 -0.57
N ILE A 37 -14.82 -13.91 0.52
CA ILE A 37 -13.97 -14.58 1.52
C ILE A 37 -14.69 -15.79 2.12
N LYS A 38 -15.98 -15.66 2.49
CA LYS A 38 -16.77 -16.77 3.02
C LYS A 38 -16.87 -17.91 2.01
N ARG A 39 -17.06 -17.60 0.74
CA ARG A 39 -17.14 -18.59 -0.32
C ARG A 39 -15.82 -19.32 -0.52
N LEU A 40 -14.70 -18.59 -0.58
CA LEU A 40 -13.36 -19.20 -0.66
C LEU A 40 -13.12 -20.19 0.48
N VAL A 41 -13.53 -19.83 1.70
CA VAL A 41 -13.31 -20.66 2.89
C VAL A 41 -14.28 -21.83 2.98
N ASN A 42 -15.57 -21.64 2.64
CA ASN A 42 -16.61 -22.63 2.90
C ASN A 42 -16.89 -23.55 1.70
N GLU A 43 -16.72 -23.04 0.47
CA GLU A 43 -17.04 -23.81 -0.74
C GLU A 43 -15.78 -24.32 -1.47
N HIS A 44 -14.64 -23.62 -1.31
CA HIS A 44 -13.39 -23.97 -1.99
C HIS A 44 -12.30 -24.47 -1.03
N ASP A 45 -12.63 -24.68 0.26
CA ASP A 45 -11.73 -25.20 1.29
C ASP A 45 -10.41 -24.42 1.42
N VAL A 46 -10.43 -23.13 1.09
CA VAL A 46 -9.25 -22.25 1.26
C VAL A 46 -9.03 -22.01 2.76
N ALA A 47 -7.84 -22.34 3.26
CA ALA A 47 -7.50 -22.06 4.64
C ALA A 47 -7.58 -20.54 4.92
N PRO A 48 -8.29 -20.08 5.97
CA PRO A 48 -8.44 -18.67 6.27
C PRO A 48 -7.12 -17.90 6.34
N GLY A 49 -6.06 -18.52 6.87
CA GLY A 49 -4.72 -17.93 6.97
C GLY A 49 -4.03 -17.70 5.64
N ASN A 50 -4.55 -18.25 4.55
CA ASN A 50 -4.07 -18.07 3.19
C ASN A 50 -4.74 -16.89 2.45
N ILE A 51 -5.63 -16.18 3.13
CA ILE A 51 -6.34 -15.03 2.56
C ILE A 51 -5.84 -13.75 3.22
N LEU A 52 -5.37 -12.82 2.40
CA LEU A 52 -4.94 -11.48 2.78
C LEU A 52 -5.91 -10.46 2.20
N VAL A 53 -6.46 -9.62 3.07
CA VAL A 53 -7.33 -8.49 2.69
C VAL A 53 -6.62 -7.20 3.04
N ILE A 54 -6.42 -6.36 2.05
CA ILE A 54 -5.74 -5.07 2.19
C ILE A 54 -6.75 -3.95 1.96
N THR A 55 -6.75 -2.98 2.87
CA THR A 55 -7.55 -1.76 2.79
C THR A 55 -6.64 -0.54 2.94
N PHE A 56 -7.16 0.64 2.62
CA PHE A 56 -6.38 1.88 2.72
C PHE A 56 -6.16 2.31 4.18
N THR A 57 -7.15 2.15 5.05
CA THR A 57 -7.07 2.61 6.45
C THR A 57 -7.19 1.47 7.47
N LYS A 58 -6.57 1.67 8.64
CA LYS A 58 -6.69 0.74 9.77
C LYS A 58 -8.16 0.57 10.22
N ALA A 59 -8.92 1.67 10.18
CA ALA A 59 -10.34 1.65 10.55
C ALA A 59 -11.16 0.78 9.59
N ALA A 60 -10.97 0.94 8.28
CA ALA A 60 -11.63 0.12 7.26
C ALA A 60 -11.28 -1.37 7.40
N ALA A 61 -9.99 -1.68 7.64
CA ALA A 61 -9.57 -3.05 7.89
C ALA A 61 -10.24 -3.68 9.13
N ALA A 62 -10.34 -2.92 10.22
CA ALA A 62 -10.98 -3.36 11.45
C ALA A 62 -12.49 -3.55 11.26
N GLU A 63 -13.17 -2.61 10.62
CA GLU A 63 -14.60 -2.68 10.32
C GLU A 63 -14.92 -3.88 9.42
N MET A 64 -14.16 -4.06 8.32
CA MET A 64 -14.35 -5.19 7.42
C MET A 64 -14.17 -6.52 8.14
N LYS A 65 -13.14 -6.64 8.99
CA LYS A 65 -12.90 -7.82 9.82
C LYS A 65 -14.06 -8.09 10.77
N GLN A 66 -14.56 -7.07 11.47
CA GLN A 66 -15.70 -7.21 12.40
C GLN A 66 -16.96 -7.67 11.65
N ARG A 67 -17.27 -7.05 10.50
CA ARG A 67 -18.41 -7.42 9.66
C ARG A 67 -18.30 -8.87 9.20
N TYR A 68 -17.13 -9.26 8.67
CA TYR A 68 -16.88 -10.63 8.23
C TYR A 68 -17.14 -11.66 9.35
N LEU A 69 -16.62 -11.39 10.56
CA LEU A 69 -16.81 -12.29 11.72
C LEU A 69 -18.25 -12.30 12.22
N ALA A 70 -18.92 -11.14 12.31
CA ALA A 70 -20.31 -11.02 12.75
C ALA A 70 -21.29 -11.77 11.82
N GLU A 71 -20.94 -11.87 10.55
CA GLU A 71 -21.73 -12.59 9.54
C GLU A 71 -21.33 -14.08 9.39
N GLY A 72 -20.66 -14.65 10.38
CA GLY A 72 -20.31 -16.07 10.44
C GLY A 72 -19.00 -16.45 9.73
N GLY A 73 -18.15 -15.47 9.42
CA GLY A 73 -16.83 -15.75 8.84
C GLY A 73 -15.89 -16.48 9.82
N LYS A 74 -15.06 -17.39 9.31
CA LYS A 74 -14.07 -18.12 10.12
C LYS A 74 -12.86 -17.25 10.45
N GLY A 75 -12.38 -17.31 11.69
CA GLY A 75 -11.16 -16.63 12.11
C GLY A 75 -9.93 -17.13 11.32
N GLY A 76 -8.87 -16.29 11.29
CA GLY A 76 -7.60 -16.62 10.63
C GLY A 76 -7.32 -15.78 9.38
N VAL A 77 -8.33 -15.22 8.71
CA VAL A 77 -8.15 -14.28 7.59
C VAL A 77 -7.38 -13.07 8.07
N GLN A 78 -6.36 -12.68 7.32
CA GLN A 78 -5.56 -11.50 7.64
C GLN A 78 -6.16 -10.26 7.00
N PHE A 79 -6.51 -9.28 7.83
CA PHE A 79 -6.94 -7.94 7.41
C PHE A 79 -5.89 -6.90 7.82
N GLY A 80 -5.56 -5.99 6.94
CA GLY A 80 -4.58 -4.95 7.26
C GLY A 80 -4.48 -3.87 6.19
N THR A 81 -3.60 -2.89 6.43
CA THR A 81 -3.22 -1.88 5.45
C THR A 81 -1.94 -2.30 4.72
N PHE A 82 -1.65 -1.66 3.57
CA PHE A 82 -0.39 -1.86 2.86
C PHE A 82 0.82 -1.73 3.79
N HIS A 83 0.91 -0.64 4.54
CA HIS A 83 2.00 -0.40 5.48
C HIS A 83 2.13 -1.50 6.54
N ALA A 84 1.02 -1.94 7.13
CA ALA A 84 1.05 -2.98 8.16
C ALA A 84 1.54 -4.33 7.61
N VAL A 85 1.08 -4.71 6.42
CA VAL A 85 1.48 -5.94 5.73
C VAL A 85 2.95 -5.87 5.33
N PHE A 86 3.35 -4.80 4.65
CA PHE A 86 4.72 -4.63 4.15
C PHE A 86 5.72 -4.50 5.28
N PHE A 87 5.38 -3.78 6.34
CA PHE A 87 6.22 -3.74 7.54
C PHE A 87 6.38 -5.12 8.20
N THR A 88 5.36 -5.97 8.16
CA THR A 88 5.48 -7.35 8.64
C THR A 88 6.49 -8.15 7.83
N ILE A 89 6.54 -7.95 6.51
CA ILE A 89 7.54 -8.56 5.62
C ILE A 89 8.94 -8.06 5.95
N LEU A 90 9.11 -6.74 6.11
CA LEU A 90 10.39 -6.11 6.47
C LEU A 90 10.88 -6.53 7.85
N LYS A 91 9.98 -6.66 8.83
CA LYS A 91 10.32 -7.21 10.16
C LYS A 91 10.89 -8.62 10.07
N TYR A 92 10.31 -9.45 9.25
CA TYR A 92 10.79 -10.82 9.04
C TYR A 92 12.19 -10.84 8.42
N ALA A 93 12.45 -10.00 7.42
CA ALA A 93 13.69 -10.02 6.65
C ALA A 93 14.84 -9.24 7.31
N TYR A 94 14.54 -8.06 7.85
CA TYR A 94 15.55 -7.10 8.32
C TYR A 94 15.53 -6.86 9.82
N HIS A 95 14.60 -7.53 10.55
CA HIS A 95 14.41 -7.35 11.99
C HIS A 95 14.10 -5.91 12.40
N TYR A 96 13.39 -5.15 11.54
CA TYR A 96 12.89 -3.84 11.90
C TYR A 96 11.90 -3.91 13.07
N SER A 97 11.91 -2.89 13.91
CA SER A 97 10.95 -2.68 15.00
C SER A 97 10.24 -1.33 14.83
N ALA A 98 9.28 -1.04 15.69
CA ALA A 98 8.63 0.28 15.71
C ALA A 98 9.61 1.44 15.95
N ASP A 99 10.74 1.18 16.62
CA ASP A 99 11.76 2.19 16.90
C ASP A 99 12.55 2.61 15.64
N ASN A 100 12.48 1.81 14.57
CA ASN A 100 13.07 2.17 13.30
C ASN A 100 12.17 3.10 12.46
N ILE A 101 10.91 3.32 12.88
CA ILE A 101 10.01 4.22 12.17
C ILE A 101 10.26 5.65 12.66
N ILE A 102 10.63 6.54 11.73
CA ILE A 102 10.84 7.95 12.07
C ILE A 102 9.53 8.60 12.55
N ARG A 103 9.60 9.38 13.62
CA ARG A 103 8.47 10.19 14.09
C ARG A 103 8.37 11.47 13.28
N ASP A 104 7.15 11.97 13.09
CA ASP A 104 6.90 13.17 12.29
C ASP A 104 7.70 14.38 12.78
N GLU A 105 7.80 14.58 14.11
CA GLU A 105 8.58 15.71 14.63
C GLU A 105 10.06 15.63 14.22
N MET A 106 10.64 14.43 14.19
CA MET A 106 12.02 14.23 13.76
C MET A 106 12.15 14.40 12.24
N LYS A 107 11.18 13.87 11.46
CA LYS A 107 11.11 14.04 10.00
C LYS A 107 11.13 15.52 9.62
N TYR A 108 10.18 16.29 10.17
CA TYR A 108 10.09 17.73 9.90
C TYR A 108 11.31 18.50 10.38
N ARG A 109 11.93 18.14 11.51
CA ARG A 109 13.16 18.78 11.97
C ARG A 109 14.30 18.55 10.98
N ILE A 110 14.52 17.30 10.52
CA ILE A 110 15.57 17.01 9.54
C ILE A 110 15.32 17.79 8.25
N LEU A 111 14.10 17.79 7.74
CA LEU A 111 13.78 18.51 6.51
C LEU A 111 13.99 20.02 6.66
N ARG A 112 13.60 20.62 7.80
CA ARG A 112 13.82 22.04 8.10
C ARG A 112 15.29 22.39 8.11
N ASP A 113 16.13 21.59 8.76
CA ASP A 113 17.58 21.78 8.80
C ASP A 113 18.19 21.74 7.38
N LEU A 114 17.77 20.79 6.53
CA LEU A 114 18.23 20.66 5.15
C LEU A 114 17.77 21.83 4.25
N VAL A 115 16.56 22.31 4.46
CA VAL A 115 16.01 23.47 3.75
C VAL A 115 16.79 24.73 4.14
N ALA A 116 17.08 24.94 5.42
CA ALA A 116 17.89 26.06 5.87
C ALA A 116 19.32 26.05 5.29
N GLU A 117 19.93 24.85 5.15
CA GLU A 117 21.23 24.69 4.49
C GLU A 117 21.19 25.06 3.01
N SER A 118 20.05 24.88 2.33
CA SER A 118 19.90 25.14 0.88
C SER A 118 19.84 26.61 0.51
N ARG A 119 19.66 27.51 1.49
CA ARG A 119 19.54 28.97 1.32
C ARG A 119 18.42 29.40 0.34
N LEU A 120 17.35 28.62 0.28
CA LEU A 120 16.16 29.00 -0.48
C LEU A 120 15.46 30.19 0.17
N GLU A 121 15.02 31.14 -0.64
CA GLU A 121 14.11 32.20 -0.19
C GLU A 121 12.67 31.64 -0.15
N ILE A 122 12.17 31.39 1.03
CA ILE A 122 10.87 30.75 1.28
C ILE A 122 9.96 31.76 1.99
N GLN A 123 8.75 31.97 1.48
CA GLN A 123 7.78 32.88 2.07
C GLN A 123 7.08 32.27 3.29
N ASP A 124 6.64 31.01 3.17
CA ASP A 124 6.06 30.22 4.27
C ASP A 124 6.78 28.89 4.39
N GLU A 125 7.57 28.76 5.46
CA GLU A 125 8.37 27.54 5.70
C GLU A 125 7.50 26.32 5.98
N ASN A 126 6.36 26.49 6.65
CA ASN A 126 5.51 25.35 6.99
C ASN A 126 4.79 24.80 5.75
N GLU A 127 4.26 25.68 4.90
CA GLU A 127 3.65 25.29 3.62
C GLU A 127 4.69 24.59 2.75
N PHE A 128 5.86 25.18 2.61
CA PHE A 128 6.96 24.59 1.83
C PHE A 128 7.35 23.18 2.33
N LEU A 129 7.44 22.97 3.65
CA LEU A 129 7.77 21.66 4.22
C LEU A 129 6.67 20.60 3.98
N VAL A 130 5.40 21.01 3.96
CA VAL A 130 4.28 20.12 3.62
C VAL A 130 4.41 19.71 2.16
N ASP A 131 4.60 20.65 1.24
CA ASP A 131 4.76 20.39 -0.18
C ASP A 131 6.00 19.54 -0.48
N LEU A 132 7.13 19.87 0.15
CA LEU A 132 8.37 19.09 0.04
C LEU A 132 8.17 17.63 0.48
N THR A 133 7.46 17.44 1.58
CA THR A 133 7.13 16.09 2.08
C THR A 133 6.24 15.33 1.08
N ALA A 134 5.25 15.99 0.52
CA ALA A 134 4.37 15.41 -0.50
C ALA A 134 5.15 15.03 -1.77
N GLU A 135 6.10 15.87 -2.22
CA GLU A 135 6.96 15.54 -3.36
C GLU A 135 7.90 14.37 -3.10
N ILE A 136 8.51 14.32 -1.90
CA ILE A 136 9.34 13.17 -1.50
C ILE A 136 8.51 11.88 -1.54
N SER A 137 7.29 11.91 -0.99
CA SER A 137 6.37 10.76 -1.00
C SER A 137 5.99 10.37 -2.42
N ARG A 138 5.73 11.35 -3.31
CA ARG A 138 5.42 11.09 -4.72
C ARG A 138 6.58 10.44 -5.45
N VAL A 139 7.80 10.97 -5.30
CA VAL A 139 9.01 10.40 -5.94
C VAL A 139 9.20 8.95 -5.52
N LYS A 140 9.07 8.65 -4.22
CA LYS A 140 9.19 7.29 -3.68
C LYS A 140 8.05 6.39 -4.16
N GLY A 141 6.80 6.83 -3.98
CA GLY A 141 5.60 6.05 -4.27
C GLY A 141 5.43 5.69 -5.74
N GLU A 142 5.83 6.61 -6.64
CA GLU A 142 5.79 6.41 -8.08
C GLU A 142 7.09 5.83 -8.66
N ARG A 143 8.12 5.63 -7.81
CA ARG A 143 9.45 5.16 -8.22
C ARG A 143 10.04 6.02 -9.34
N ILE A 144 9.91 7.33 -9.21
CA ILE A 144 10.46 8.27 -10.18
C ILE A 144 11.98 8.32 -10.00
N GLU A 145 12.72 8.17 -11.10
CA GLU A 145 14.17 8.38 -11.09
C GLU A 145 14.47 9.84 -10.76
N LEU A 146 15.19 10.05 -9.66
CA LEU A 146 15.44 11.38 -9.11
C LEU A 146 16.12 12.34 -10.12
N GLU A 147 16.93 11.79 -11.03
CA GLU A 147 17.59 12.55 -12.08
C GLU A 147 16.60 13.19 -13.08
N HIS A 148 15.44 12.55 -13.26
CA HIS A 148 14.39 13.00 -14.18
C HIS A 148 13.25 13.73 -13.47
N TYR A 149 13.35 13.95 -12.16
CA TYR A 149 12.32 14.66 -11.42
C TYR A 149 12.56 16.17 -11.40
N TYR A 150 11.54 16.92 -11.77
CA TYR A 150 11.50 18.39 -11.71
C TYR A 150 10.50 18.83 -10.65
N SER A 151 11.01 19.42 -9.58
CA SER A 151 10.19 19.94 -8.49
C SER A 151 9.48 21.23 -8.93
N PRO A 152 8.17 21.37 -8.67
CA PRO A 152 7.46 22.64 -8.88
C PRO A 152 7.72 23.68 -7.78
N ILE A 153 8.27 23.30 -6.62
CA ILE A 153 8.41 24.20 -5.47
C ILE A 153 9.83 24.76 -5.28
N CYS A 154 10.83 24.14 -5.91
CA CYS A 154 12.20 24.62 -5.82
C CYS A 154 13.04 24.16 -7.03
N PRO A 155 14.25 24.74 -7.25
CA PRO A 155 15.14 24.28 -8.30
C PRO A 155 15.43 22.76 -8.18
N GLY A 156 15.39 22.05 -9.32
CA GLY A 156 15.51 20.60 -9.34
C GLY A 156 16.80 20.05 -8.68
N ASP A 157 17.93 20.77 -8.83
CA ASP A 157 19.17 20.38 -8.15
C ASP A 157 19.06 20.50 -6.63
N THR A 158 18.37 21.53 -6.15
CA THR A 158 18.12 21.72 -4.73
C THR A 158 17.23 20.62 -4.15
N PHE A 159 16.15 20.29 -4.86
CA PHE A 159 15.29 19.19 -4.47
C PHE A 159 16.08 17.87 -4.38
N ARG A 160 16.86 17.53 -5.40
CA ARG A 160 17.69 16.33 -5.45
C ARG A 160 18.69 16.27 -4.28
N GLN A 161 19.32 17.40 -3.94
CA GLN A 161 20.22 17.48 -2.81
C GLN A 161 19.50 17.25 -1.47
N ILE A 162 18.34 17.88 -1.26
CA ILE A 162 17.55 17.69 -0.04
C ILE A 162 17.08 16.24 0.07
N PHE A 163 16.53 15.67 -1.00
CA PHE A 163 16.08 14.28 -1.04
C PHE A 163 17.21 13.32 -0.67
N THR A 164 18.38 13.44 -1.33
CA THR A 164 19.53 12.56 -1.10
C THR A 164 20.06 12.67 0.32
N LYS A 165 20.18 13.90 0.83
CA LYS A 165 20.65 14.14 2.21
C LYS A 165 19.63 13.59 3.23
N TYR A 166 18.33 13.74 2.96
CA TYR A 166 17.27 13.20 3.82
C TYR A 166 17.38 11.67 3.90
N GLN A 167 17.46 10.97 2.75
CA GLN A 167 17.65 9.52 2.70
C GLN A 167 18.92 9.09 3.47
N HIS A 168 20.03 9.76 3.23
CA HIS A 168 21.27 9.47 3.95
C HIS A 168 21.15 9.66 5.47
N CYS A 169 20.41 10.69 5.93
CA CYS A 169 20.12 10.88 7.35
C CYS A 169 19.32 9.72 7.94
N LEU A 170 18.33 9.18 7.22
CA LEU A 170 17.56 8.04 7.66
C LEU A 170 18.43 6.79 7.74
N GLU A 171 19.14 6.47 6.68
CA GLU A 171 20.05 5.32 6.59
C GLU A 171 21.08 5.30 7.73
N LYS A 172 21.78 6.43 7.94
CA LYS A 172 22.79 6.57 8.99
C LYS A 172 22.24 6.29 10.39
N LYS A 173 20.96 6.59 10.61
CA LYS A 173 20.27 6.35 11.90
C LYS A 173 19.52 5.03 11.93
N ARG A 174 19.55 4.24 10.83
CA ARG A 174 18.75 3.05 10.66
C ARG A 174 17.25 3.32 10.87
N LEU A 175 16.79 4.45 10.37
CA LEU A 175 15.38 4.85 10.38
C LEU A 175 14.77 4.65 9.00
N ILE A 176 13.47 4.46 8.97
CA ILE A 176 12.64 4.41 7.75
C ILE A 176 11.42 5.29 7.95
N ASP A 177 10.97 5.98 6.92
CA ASP A 177 9.65 6.61 6.91
C ASP A 177 8.58 5.65 6.33
N PHE A 178 7.34 6.12 6.26
CA PHE A 178 6.25 5.30 5.75
C PHE A 178 6.42 4.97 4.27
N ASP A 179 6.98 5.88 3.48
CA ASP A 179 7.23 5.66 2.06
C ASP A 179 8.36 4.62 1.86
N ASP A 180 9.41 4.68 2.68
CA ASP A 180 10.49 3.68 2.67
C ASP A 180 9.98 2.27 2.96
N MET A 181 8.95 2.12 3.81
CA MET A 181 8.35 0.79 4.04
C MET A 181 7.81 0.17 2.75
N LEU A 182 7.21 0.99 1.90
CA LEU A 182 6.66 0.52 0.62
C LEU A 182 7.78 0.17 -0.35
N VAL A 183 8.75 1.08 -0.51
CA VAL A 183 9.89 0.92 -1.44
C VAL A 183 10.76 -0.27 -1.04
N TYR A 184 11.18 -0.34 0.23
CA TYR A 184 12.05 -1.43 0.70
C TYR A 184 11.38 -2.80 0.68
N CYS A 185 10.05 -2.85 0.89
CA CYS A 185 9.31 -4.10 0.74
C CYS A 185 9.30 -4.55 -0.72
N TYR A 186 9.09 -3.64 -1.66
CA TYR A 186 9.17 -3.94 -3.09
C TYR A 186 10.55 -4.46 -3.47
N GLU A 187 11.60 -3.72 -3.14
CA GLU A 187 13.00 -4.09 -3.46
C GLU A 187 13.39 -5.42 -2.84
N LEU A 188 13.00 -5.66 -1.60
CA LEU A 188 13.21 -6.94 -0.93
C LEU A 188 12.59 -8.11 -1.71
N LEU A 189 11.32 -7.98 -2.09
CA LEU A 189 10.61 -9.03 -2.82
C LEU A 189 11.13 -9.20 -4.26
N GLU A 190 11.63 -8.13 -4.87
CA GLU A 190 12.26 -8.18 -6.18
C GLU A 190 13.59 -8.93 -6.14
N GLN A 191 14.46 -8.59 -5.18
CA GLN A 191 15.82 -9.08 -5.07
C GLN A 191 15.96 -10.43 -4.34
N ARG A 192 14.97 -10.83 -3.52
CA ARG A 192 15.00 -12.04 -2.71
C ARG A 192 13.84 -12.99 -3.07
N PRO A 193 14.03 -13.81 -4.13
CA PRO A 193 13.02 -14.78 -4.57
C PRO A 193 12.61 -15.78 -3.49
N ASP A 194 13.53 -16.13 -2.60
CA ASP A 194 13.27 -17.02 -1.45
C ASP A 194 12.26 -16.42 -0.46
N ILE A 195 12.44 -15.16 -0.09
CA ILE A 195 11.50 -14.44 0.77
C ILE A 195 10.17 -14.23 0.05
N ARG A 196 10.21 -13.83 -1.23
CA ARG A 196 9.02 -13.68 -2.05
C ARG A 196 8.19 -14.97 -2.10
N ALA A 197 8.82 -16.10 -2.38
CA ALA A 197 8.14 -17.39 -2.46
C ALA A 197 7.44 -17.78 -1.15
N LEU A 198 8.06 -17.47 0.00
CA LEU A 198 7.48 -17.70 1.32
C LEU A 198 6.16 -16.93 1.50
N TRP A 199 6.14 -15.64 1.12
CA TRP A 199 4.94 -14.80 1.26
C TRP A 199 3.88 -15.13 0.20
N GLN A 200 4.27 -15.50 -1.02
CA GLN A 200 3.38 -16.02 -2.06
C GLN A 200 2.68 -17.32 -1.60
N GLN A 201 3.40 -18.19 -0.94
CA GLN A 201 2.84 -19.42 -0.38
C GLN A 201 1.90 -19.13 0.80
N LYS A 202 2.24 -18.14 1.62
CA LYS A 202 1.44 -17.74 2.77
C LYS A 202 0.12 -17.11 2.36
N TYR A 203 0.10 -16.25 1.34
CA TYR A 203 -1.06 -15.50 0.89
C TYR A 203 -1.35 -15.72 -0.60
N PRO A 204 -1.77 -16.93 -1.00
CA PRO A 204 -2.15 -17.21 -2.38
C PRO A 204 -3.39 -16.45 -2.86
N TYR A 205 -4.22 -15.94 -1.95
CA TYR A 205 -5.40 -15.13 -2.25
C TYR A 205 -5.25 -13.74 -1.64
N ILE A 206 -5.22 -12.73 -2.50
CA ILE A 206 -5.10 -11.33 -2.10
C ILE A 206 -6.33 -10.56 -2.58
N LEU A 207 -6.99 -9.87 -1.66
CA LEU A 207 -8.12 -9.01 -1.94
C LEU A 207 -7.77 -7.58 -1.54
N ILE A 208 -8.07 -6.61 -2.39
CA ILE A 208 -7.79 -5.19 -2.16
C ILE A 208 -9.07 -4.40 -2.31
N ASP A 209 -9.38 -3.58 -1.32
CA ASP A 209 -10.44 -2.57 -1.36
C ASP A 209 -9.85 -1.18 -1.65
N GLU A 210 -10.64 -0.31 -2.26
CA GLU A 210 -10.27 1.05 -2.69
C GLU A 210 -9.01 1.08 -3.58
N PHE A 211 -9.01 0.21 -4.61
CA PHE A 211 -7.87 0.01 -5.49
C PHE A 211 -7.46 1.28 -6.26
N GLN A 212 -8.37 2.22 -6.46
CA GLN A 212 -8.09 3.50 -7.11
C GLN A 212 -7.09 4.39 -6.34
N ASP A 213 -6.92 4.15 -5.03
CA ASP A 213 -6.07 4.99 -4.16
C ASP A 213 -4.63 4.48 -4.01
N ILE A 214 -4.29 3.34 -4.63
CA ILE A 214 -2.95 2.78 -4.52
C ILE A 214 -1.95 3.49 -5.43
N ASN A 215 -0.71 3.63 -4.95
CA ASN A 215 0.40 4.13 -5.76
C ASN A 215 1.12 3.00 -6.51
N ARG A 216 2.03 3.38 -7.40
CA ARG A 216 2.76 2.44 -8.26
C ARG A 216 3.53 1.39 -7.47
N VAL A 217 4.25 1.79 -6.41
CA VAL A 217 5.06 0.83 -5.62
C VAL A 217 4.18 -0.18 -4.88
N GLN A 218 3.02 0.22 -4.39
CA GLN A 218 2.05 -0.69 -3.79
C GLN A 218 1.52 -1.70 -4.81
N TYR A 219 1.16 -1.22 -6.00
CA TYR A 219 0.68 -2.06 -7.10
C TYR A 219 1.74 -3.10 -7.52
N GLU A 220 2.96 -2.66 -7.81
CA GLU A 220 4.04 -3.56 -8.22
C GLU A 220 4.38 -4.59 -7.13
N THR A 221 4.35 -4.19 -5.86
CA THR A 221 4.57 -5.11 -4.72
C THR A 221 3.49 -6.19 -4.67
N VAL A 222 2.22 -5.81 -4.84
CA VAL A 222 1.11 -6.76 -4.85
C VAL A 222 1.21 -7.72 -6.05
N LYS A 223 1.61 -7.23 -7.22
CA LYS A 223 1.86 -8.10 -8.39
C LYS A 223 2.92 -9.16 -8.10
N LEU A 224 4.02 -8.78 -7.44
CA LEU A 224 5.04 -9.74 -7.02
C LEU A 224 4.49 -10.77 -6.03
N LEU A 225 3.68 -10.35 -5.07
CA LEU A 225 3.08 -11.24 -4.07
C LEU A 225 2.02 -12.18 -4.67
N ALA A 226 1.22 -11.72 -5.62
CA ALA A 226 0.14 -12.51 -6.21
C ALA A 226 0.63 -13.63 -7.14
N GLN A 227 1.83 -13.50 -7.70
CA GLN A 227 2.42 -14.54 -8.57
C GLN A 227 2.77 -15.82 -7.80
N PRO A 228 2.86 -17.00 -8.46
CA PRO A 228 2.53 -17.24 -9.88
C PRO A 228 1.03 -17.44 -10.14
N LYS A 229 0.23 -17.66 -9.08
CA LYS A 229 -1.20 -18.02 -9.19
C LYS A 229 -2.08 -16.85 -9.62
N ASN A 230 -1.67 -15.64 -9.28
CA ASN A 230 -2.37 -14.39 -9.57
C ASN A 230 -3.85 -14.38 -9.13
N HIS A 231 -4.14 -14.96 -7.94
CA HIS A 231 -5.48 -14.87 -7.36
C HIS A 231 -5.64 -13.51 -6.66
N LEU A 232 -5.66 -12.48 -7.48
CA LEU A 232 -5.78 -11.09 -7.07
C LEU A 232 -7.19 -10.58 -7.38
N PHE A 233 -7.92 -10.22 -6.34
CA PHE A 233 -9.22 -9.59 -6.45
C PHE A 233 -9.13 -8.14 -6.00
N VAL A 234 -9.44 -7.21 -6.86
CA VAL A 234 -9.38 -5.78 -6.56
C VAL A 234 -10.76 -5.15 -6.75
N ALA A 235 -11.18 -4.35 -5.80
CA ALA A 235 -12.39 -3.56 -5.87
C ALA A 235 -12.05 -2.08 -5.77
N GLY A 236 -12.63 -1.28 -6.65
CA GLY A 236 -12.37 0.15 -6.70
C GLY A 236 -13.49 0.91 -7.38
N ASP A 237 -13.38 2.21 -7.34
CA ASP A 237 -14.30 3.16 -7.94
C ASP A 237 -13.48 4.14 -8.80
N ASP A 238 -13.63 4.06 -10.11
CA ASP A 238 -12.91 4.91 -11.06
C ASP A 238 -13.35 6.38 -10.99
N ASP A 239 -14.61 6.63 -10.60
CA ASP A 239 -15.13 7.99 -10.42
C ASP A 239 -14.56 8.70 -9.16
N GLN A 240 -13.95 7.95 -8.23
CA GLN A 240 -13.35 8.48 -7.00
C GLN A 240 -11.82 8.52 -7.02
N SER A 241 -11.19 8.25 -8.15
CA SER A 241 -9.73 8.29 -8.27
C SER A 241 -9.18 9.70 -8.08
N ILE A 242 -8.76 10.02 -6.87
CA ILE A 242 -8.13 11.31 -6.53
C ILE A 242 -6.67 11.34 -7.04
N TYR A 243 -6.03 10.19 -7.18
CA TYR A 243 -4.61 10.04 -7.52
C TYR A 243 -4.32 9.56 -8.94
N CYS A 244 -5.33 9.47 -9.81
CA CYS A 244 -5.25 9.28 -11.27
C CYS A 244 -4.10 8.41 -11.80
N LEU A 245 -3.91 7.19 -11.27
CA LEU A 245 -2.86 6.27 -11.73
C LEU A 245 -3.31 5.32 -12.85
N LEU A 246 -4.59 5.29 -13.20
CA LEU A 246 -5.13 4.35 -14.17
C LEU A 246 -5.00 4.80 -15.64
N TYR A 247 -4.48 5.99 -15.92
CA TYR A 247 -4.46 6.58 -17.26
C TYR A 247 -3.06 6.79 -17.90
N THR A 248 -2.02 6.13 -17.38
CA THR A 248 -0.71 6.13 -18.06
C THR A 248 -0.25 4.71 -18.30
N SER A 249 -0.83 4.08 -19.31
CA SER A 249 -0.27 2.91 -19.98
C SER A 249 0.30 3.31 -21.31
#